data_946e633ecfb91185352da41aed468951
#
_entry.id   946e633ecfb91185352da41aed468951
#
_cell.length_a   1.000
_cell.length_b   1.000
_cell.length_c   1.000
_cell.angle_alpha   90.00
_cell.angle_beta   90.00
_cell.angle_gamma   90.00
#
_symmetry.space_group_name_H-M   'P 1'
#
loop_
_entity.id
_entity.type
_entity.pdbx_description
1 polymer ?
#
loop_
_entity_poly.entity_id
_entity_poly.type
_entity_poly.pdbx_seq_one_letter_code
_entity_poly.pdbx_strand_id
1 'polypeptide(L)'
;MNNFITYLLNLKDAHKLNSEIIPSPPSELVIRLEYPPEAKFCPVCGFRMHSKGVYIRTVNHQILQDGRKLVLKLHQHKWKYQNTECGHLVSDSFPFVGKNRRVTNAIDFLIVDSFRDFNLSASQIAARLNVSDTYAIRVFDRYVDLPRLKLTSALCIDEVDLSIGRYKYALVIQDFFTGEPVDMVISRRNEITEPYFADIPKKERFSVQYIISAMYAPYQNYVDKYFPNAIPVVDEFHVVKLINQKLRNYLNALKRKYKNRDIERFNEKYKDSDKKPVLRESREVYILRKKQWLILANQDNIDYSAPPFRDWKFGNRPMYVSDYEQALFSLDPNLEKLRDLKEKYIRFNRSHADRPDEARSAPDALISEYKSSGYTIFEEVAKALSTYKQAVINSFTVIERTDSKGHTIRSRLSNGPMESLNRVPKDMKRHARGYSNFEHIRNRFLFAMRKNAPILASPKSYEQVRQPAGSKRGPYNRNKDKGGTDNER
;
A
#
# COMPACT_ATOMS: atom_id res chain seq x y z
N MET A 1 -25.72 21.80 35.42
CA MET A 1 -25.03 20.55 35.06
C MET A 1 -25.29 20.11 33.61
N ASN A 2 -26.49 20.33 33.09
CA ASN A 2 -26.86 19.91 31.73
C ASN A 2 -25.97 20.48 30.59
N ASN A 3 -25.54 21.76 30.67
CA ASN A 3 -24.73 22.41 29.60
C ASN A 3 -23.31 21.85 29.47
N PHE A 4 -22.73 21.30 30.54
CA PHE A 4 -21.37 20.76 30.53
C PHE A 4 -21.28 19.42 29.78
N ILE A 5 -22.26 18.54 29.99
CA ILE A 5 -22.33 17.24 29.31
C ILE A 5 -22.50 17.45 27.79
N THR A 6 -23.39 18.35 27.36
CA THR A 6 -23.65 18.62 25.96
C THR A 6 -22.48 19.32 25.27
N TYR A 7 -21.72 20.13 25.99
CA TYR A 7 -20.48 20.73 25.51
C TYR A 7 -19.38 19.68 25.29
N LEU A 8 -19.19 18.77 26.27
CA LEU A 8 -18.21 17.67 26.16
C LEU A 8 -18.52 16.72 25.01
N LEU A 9 -19.79 16.53 24.68
CA LEU A 9 -20.20 15.65 23.58
C LEU A 9 -19.94 16.25 22.20
N ASN A 10 -19.67 17.57 22.12
CA ASN A 10 -19.47 18.31 20.87
C ASN A 10 -20.52 17.98 19.78
N LEU A 11 -21.76 17.81 20.21
CA LEU A 11 -22.88 17.47 19.32
C LEU A 11 -23.59 18.74 18.88
N LYS A 12 -23.88 18.85 17.57
CA LYS A 12 -24.62 20.00 17.02
C LYS A 12 -25.97 20.16 17.74
N ASP A 13 -26.25 21.39 18.21
CA ASP A 13 -27.47 21.76 18.93
C ASP A 13 -27.77 20.96 20.22
N ALA A 14 -26.77 20.26 20.78
CA ALA A 14 -26.97 19.48 22.00
C ALA A 14 -27.34 20.33 23.21
N HIS A 15 -26.99 21.62 23.22
CA HIS A 15 -27.40 22.57 24.27
C HIS A 15 -28.92 22.78 24.36
N LYS A 16 -29.68 22.45 23.31
CA LYS A 16 -31.16 22.50 23.28
C LYS A 16 -31.81 21.27 23.89
N LEU A 17 -31.02 20.29 24.35
CA LEU A 17 -31.50 19.01 24.85
C LEU A 17 -31.36 18.92 26.38
N ASN A 18 -32.31 18.30 27.02
CA ASN A 18 -32.15 17.82 28.34
C ASN A 18 -31.24 16.58 28.31
N SER A 19 -30.26 16.49 29.22
CA SER A 19 -29.32 15.39 29.31
C SER A 19 -29.27 14.81 30.73
N GLU A 20 -29.21 13.49 30.80
CA GLU A 20 -29.14 12.75 32.07
C GLU A 20 -28.22 11.53 31.91
N ILE A 21 -27.31 11.33 32.86
CA ILE A 21 -26.51 10.09 32.92
C ILE A 21 -27.38 9.05 33.63
N ILE A 22 -27.61 7.93 32.96
CA ILE A 22 -28.41 6.86 33.48
C ILE A 22 -27.55 5.66 33.90
N PRO A 23 -28.00 4.87 34.91
CA PRO A 23 -27.29 3.66 35.32
C PRO A 23 -26.97 2.76 34.14
N SER A 24 -25.71 2.31 34.05
CA SER A 24 -25.21 1.51 32.94
C SER A 24 -24.12 0.53 33.42
N PRO A 25 -23.81 -0.52 32.63
CA PRO A 25 -22.71 -1.43 32.94
C PRO A 25 -21.39 -0.67 33.08
N PRO A 26 -20.39 -1.17 33.85
CA PRO A 26 -19.09 -0.50 34.03
C PRO A 26 -18.34 -0.23 32.72
N SER A 27 -18.61 -1.00 31.64
CA SER A 27 -18.01 -0.85 30.33
C SER A 27 -18.64 0.23 29.44
N GLU A 28 -19.73 0.85 29.91
CA GLU A 28 -20.50 1.84 29.17
C GLU A 28 -20.76 3.10 29.98
N LEU A 29 -20.82 4.24 29.30
CA LEU A 29 -21.43 5.46 29.83
C LEU A 29 -22.65 5.74 28.97
N VAL A 30 -23.84 5.72 29.58
CA VAL A 30 -25.09 5.92 28.87
C VAL A 30 -25.69 7.28 29.23
N ILE A 31 -25.95 8.10 28.21
CA ILE A 31 -26.54 9.41 28.35
C ILE A 31 -27.91 9.43 27.66
N ARG A 32 -28.95 9.76 28.41
CA ARG A 32 -30.28 10.06 27.89
C ARG A 32 -30.29 11.47 27.33
N LEU A 33 -30.84 11.66 26.13
CA LEU A 33 -31.04 12.95 25.52
C LEU A 33 -32.47 13.06 25.01
N GLU A 34 -33.13 14.19 25.30
CA GLU A 34 -34.48 14.48 24.85
C GLU A 34 -34.69 15.99 24.66
N TYR A 35 -35.55 16.37 23.76
CA TYR A 35 -35.98 17.76 23.64
C TYR A 35 -36.90 18.11 24.87
N PRO A 36 -36.78 19.33 25.39
CA PRO A 36 -37.74 19.81 26.40
C PRO A 36 -39.15 19.73 25.84
N PRO A 37 -40.12 19.53 26.71
CA PRO A 37 -41.52 19.44 26.31
C PRO A 37 -42.02 20.79 25.82
N GLU A 38 -42.19 20.90 24.50
CA GLU A 38 -42.73 22.08 23.82
C GLU A 38 -43.94 21.73 22.99
N ALA A 39 -44.86 22.69 22.82
CA ALA A 39 -45.99 22.50 21.92
C ALA A 39 -45.49 22.40 20.48
N LYS A 40 -45.88 21.34 19.79
CA LYS A 40 -45.57 21.16 18.33
C LYS A 40 -46.79 21.47 17.49
N PHE A 41 -46.53 22.09 16.34
CA PHE A 41 -47.55 22.43 15.35
C PHE A 41 -47.25 21.67 14.07
N CYS A 42 -48.31 21.27 13.38
CA CYS A 42 -48.17 20.52 12.13
C CYS A 42 -47.61 21.45 11.02
N PRO A 43 -46.53 21.06 10.34
CA PRO A 43 -45.93 21.88 9.29
C PRO A 43 -46.81 21.98 8.03
N VAL A 44 -47.84 21.14 7.92
CA VAL A 44 -48.75 21.13 6.75
C VAL A 44 -49.98 21.97 6.98
N CYS A 45 -50.63 21.84 8.14
CA CYS A 45 -51.91 22.50 8.41
C CYS A 45 -51.87 23.50 9.58
N GLY A 46 -50.73 23.69 10.24
CA GLY A 46 -50.54 24.68 11.31
C GLY A 46 -51.19 24.35 12.66
N PHE A 47 -52.00 23.32 12.78
CA PHE A 47 -52.68 23.00 14.03
C PHE A 47 -51.76 22.29 15.04
N ARG A 48 -52.10 22.41 16.35
CA ARG A 48 -51.36 21.79 17.46
C ARG A 48 -51.38 20.27 17.34
N MET A 49 -50.26 19.65 17.55
CA MET A 49 -50.08 18.21 17.52
C MET A 49 -50.10 17.62 18.94
N HIS A 50 -50.49 16.36 19.07
CA HIS A 50 -50.50 15.60 20.32
C HIS A 50 -49.45 14.52 20.30
N SER A 51 -48.87 14.23 21.48
CA SER A 51 -47.91 13.15 21.62
C SER A 51 -48.58 11.80 21.37
N LYS A 52 -48.00 10.98 20.48
CA LYS A 52 -48.38 9.58 20.23
C LYS A 52 -47.55 8.60 21.03
N GLY A 53 -46.57 9.09 21.76
CA GLY A 53 -45.65 8.29 22.58
C GLY A 53 -44.19 8.62 22.27
N VAL A 54 -43.32 7.98 23.01
CA VAL A 54 -41.86 8.14 22.93
C VAL A 54 -41.23 6.85 22.41
N TYR A 55 -40.33 7.00 21.45
CA TYR A 55 -39.50 5.92 20.97
C TYR A 55 -38.05 6.14 21.44
N ILE A 56 -37.48 5.14 22.13
CA ILE A 56 -36.09 5.19 22.57
C ILE A 56 -35.20 4.61 21.50
N ARG A 57 -34.28 5.43 20.99
CA ARG A 57 -33.29 5.03 20.01
C ARG A 57 -31.90 5.01 20.61
N THR A 58 -31.26 3.84 20.60
CA THR A 58 -29.88 3.69 21.06
C THR A 58 -28.92 4.03 19.93
N VAL A 59 -27.96 4.92 20.21
CA VAL A 59 -26.98 5.44 19.26
C VAL A 59 -25.59 5.37 19.87
N ASN A 60 -24.67 4.72 19.18
CA ASN A 60 -23.25 4.70 19.56
C ASN A 60 -22.61 6.04 19.21
N HIS A 61 -21.71 6.53 20.07
CA HIS A 61 -20.96 7.76 19.80
C HIS A 61 -19.46 7.44 19.69
N GLN A 62 -18.73 7.30 20.77
CA GLN A 62 -17.29 7.04 20.75
C GLN A 62 -16.89 6.17 21.95
N ILE A 63 -15.64 5.70 21.93
CA ILE A 63 -15.01 5.12 23.13
C ILE A 63 -14.28 6.25 23.86
N LEU A 64 -14.54 6.37 25.15
CA LEU A 64 -13.90 7.35 26.02
C LEU A 64 -12.45 6.95 26.32
N GLN A 65 -11.65 7.90 26.82
CA GLN A 65 -10.24 7.64 27.15
C GLN A 65 -10.05 6.56 28.23
N ASP A 66 -11.04 6.37 29.10
CA ASP A 66 -11.07 5.31 30.11
C ASP A 66 -11.52 3.94 29.58
N GLY A 67 -11.75 3.83 28.27
CA GLY A 67 -12.15 2.60 27.58
C GLY A 67 -13.65 2.34 27.59
N ARG A 68 -14.47 3.15 28.28
CA ARG A 68 -15.94 2.97 28.28
C ARG A 68 -16.55 3.40 26.95
N LYS A 69 -17.56 2.66 26.50
CA LYS A 69 -18.34 3.00 25.31
C LYS A 69 -19.36 4.07 25.66
N LEU A 70 -19.34 5.19 24.94
CA LEU A 70 -20.35 6.24 25.09
C LEU A 70 -21.55 5.92 24.20
N VAL A 71 -22.69 5.71 24.86
CA VAL A 71 -23.96 5.35 24.24
C VAL A 71 -25.01 6.42 24.55
N LEU A 72 -25.68 6.89 23.52
CA LEU A 72 -26.75 7.88 23.63
C LEU A 72 -28.12 7.19 23.52
N LYS A 73 -28.99 7.39 24.46
CA LYS A 73 -30.41 7.00 24.41
C LYS A 73 -31.22 8.24 24.03
N LEU A 74 -31.61 8.33 22.79
CA LEU A 74 -32.40 9.43 22.25
C LEU A 74 -33.88 9.15 22.49
N HIS A 75 -34.51 9.94 23.33
CA HIS A 75 -35.94 9.90 23.57
C HIS A 75 -36.63 10.73 22.48
N GLN A 76 -37.19 10.06 21.52
CA GLN A 76 -37.74 10.61 20.29
C GLN A 76 -39.26 10.62 20.37
N HIS A 77 -39.87 11.78 20.55
CA HIS A 77 -41.31 11.91 20.58
C HIS A 77 -41.89 11.76 19.17
N LYS A 78 -43.00 11.04 19.08
CA LYS A 78 -43.85 10.99 17.89
C LYS A 78 -45.07 11.83 18.15
N TRP A 79 -45.36 12.69 17.19
CA TRP A 79 -46.46 13.64 17.24
C TRP A 79 -47.45 13.28 16.18
N LYS A 80 -48.73 13.24 16.52
CA LYS A 80 -49.85 12.98 15.61
C LYS A 80 -50.76 14.17 15.63
N TYR A 81 -51.31 14.51 14.50
CA TYR A 81 -52.36 15.50 14.38
C TYR A 81 -53.71 14.90 14.72
N GLN A 82 -54.58 15.69 15.34
CA GLN A 82 -55.92 15.24 15.76
C GLN A 82 -56.93 15.19 14.60
N ASN A 83 -56.78 16.04 13.58
CA ASN A 83 -57.73 16.07 12.46
C ASN A 83 -57.45 14.86 11.55
N THR A 84 -58.52 14.08 11.34
CA THR A 84 -58.49 12.86 10.52
C THR A 84 -58.13 13.15 9.04
N GLU A 85 -58.38 14.35 8.55
CA GLU A 85 -58.09 14.74 7.16
C GLU A 85 -56.61 15.01 6.88
N CYS A 86 -55.83 15.50 7.84
CA CYS A 86 -54.42 15.78 7.64
C CYS A 86 -53.51 14.53 7.85
N GLY A 87 -53.81 13.69 8.81
CA GLY A 87 -53.09 12.44 9.08
C GLY A 87 -51.58 12.53 9.31
N HIS A 88 -50.99 13.74 9.32
CA HIS A 88 -49.56 13.94 9.32
C HIS A 88 -48.91 13.51 10.62
N LEU A 89 -47.78 12.77 10.52
CA LEU A 89 -46.97 12.30 11.65
C LEU A 89 -45.59 12.96 11.59
N VAL A 90 -45.18 13.55 12.70
CA VAL A 90 -43.85 14.12 12.88
C VAL A 90 -43.13 13.38 14.00
N SER A 91 -41.86 13.16 13.86
CA SER A 91 -41.00 12.66 14.93
C SER A 91 -39.87 13.65 15.18
N ASP A 92 -39.47 13.79 16.41
CA ASP A 92 -38.29 14.59 16.72
C ASP A 92 -37.08 14.08 15.93
N SER A 93 -36.24 14.99 15.47
CA SER A 93 -35.01 14.69 14.76
C SER A 93 -33.84 15.30 15.51
N PHE A 94 -32.73 14.58 15.52
CA PHE A 94 -31.49 15.02 16.17
C PHE A 94 -30.46 15.34 15.06
N PRO A 95 -29.94 16.58 14.97
CA PRO A 95 -29.08 17.00 13.85
C PRO A 95 -27.73 16.27 13.78
N PHE A 96 -27.30 15.67 14.87
CA PHE A 96 -26.05 14.91 14.99
C PHE A 96 -26.16 13.44 14.63
N VAL A 97 -27.36 12.98 14.25
CA VAL A 97 -27.58 11.57 13.83
C VAL A 97 -28.61 11.50 12.71
N GLY A 98 -28.26 10.84 11.62
CA GLY A 98 -29.16 10.68 10.47
C GLY A 98 -30.39 9.81 10.77
N LYS A 99 -31.41 9.92 9.93
CA LYS A 99 -32.64 9.10 10.01
C LYS A 99 -32.26 7.61 9.99
N ASN A 100 -32.81 6.85 10.93
CA ASN A 100 -32.60 5.39 11.09
C ASN A 100 -31.15 4.96 11.37
N ARG A 101 -30.23 5.89 11.66
CA ARG A 101 -28.83 5.54 11.99
C ARG A 101 -28.68 5.23 13.49
N ARG A 102 -27.76 4.29 13.78
CA ARG A 102 -27.41 3.91 15.16
C ARG A 102 -26.01 4.39 15.57
N VAL A 103 -25.45 5.33 14.82
CA VAL A 103 -24.14 5.92 15.04
C VAL A 103 -24.23 7.40 14.75
N THR A 104 -23.60 8.24 15.56
CA THR A 104 -23.58 9.70 15.34
C THR A 104 -22.77 10.07 14.08
N ASN A 105 -23.07 11.23 13.51
CA ASN A 105 -22.36 11.72 12.32
C ASN A 105 -20.86 11.98 12.61
N ALA A 106 -20.50 12.33 13.85
CA ALA A 106 -19.12 12.55 14.26
C ALA A 106 -18.25 11.29 14.06
N ILE A 107 -18.82 10.10 14.26
CA ILE A 107 -18.10 8.84 14.04
C ILE A 107 -17.69 8.66 12.57
N ASP A 108 -18.49 9.11 11.62
CA ASP A 108 -18.14 9.03 10.21
C ASP A 108 -16.86 9.81 9.91
N PHE A 109 -16.73 11.02 10.46
CA PHE A 109 -15.53 11.83 10.27
C PHE A 109 -14.31 11.23 10.97
N LEU A 110 -14.48 10.69 12.18
CA LEU A 110 -13.42 10.00 12.90
C LEU A 110 -12.95 8.74 12.14
N ILE A 111 -13.87 8.00 11.51
CA ILE A 111 -13.54 6.87 10.65
C ILE A 111 -12.69 7.35 9.47
N VAL A 112 -13.16 8.35 8.74
CA VAL A 112 -12.45 8.86 7.55
C VAL A 112 -11.07 9.38 7.94
N ASP A 113 -10.96 10.17 9.02
CA ASP A 113 -9.68 10.69 9.49
C ASP A 113 -8.72 9.59 9.92
N SER A 114 -9.21 8.57 10.63
CA SER A 114 -8.40 7.42 11.02
C SER A 114 -7.78 6.66 9.84
N PHE A 115 -8.41 6.70 8.67
CA PHE A 115 -7.87 6.09 7.45
C PHE A 115 -6.69 6.86 6.84
N ARG A 116 -6.32 8.05 7.34
CA ARG A 116 -5.06 8.72 6.98
C ARG A 116 -3.84 7.94 7.48
N ASP A 117 -3.95 7.24 8.60
CA ASP A 117 -2.90 6.33 9.05
C ASP A 117 -2.97 5.01 8.28
N PHE A 118 -2.03 4.82 7.35
CA PHE A 118 -1.96 3.60 6.54
C PHE A 118 -1.64 2.34 7.34
N ASN A 119 -1.13 2.46 8.57
CA ASN A 119 -0.81 1.32 9.44
C ASN A 119 -2.07 0.72 10.08
N LEU A 120 -3.18 1.46 10.16
CA LEU A 120 -4.41 0.98 10.75
C LEU A 120 -5.23 0.18 9.72
N SER A 121 -5.64 -1.03 10.09
CA SER A 121 -6.64 -1.79 9.34
C SER A 121 -8.06 -1.29 9.64
N ALA A 122 -9.01 -1.58 8.75
CA ALA A 122 -10.43 -1.26 8.98
C ALA A 122 -10.97 -1.88 10.28
N SER A 123 -10.52 -3.11 10.62
CA SER A 123 -10.90 -3.78 11.87
C SER A 123 -10.37 -3.06 13.11
N GLN A 124 -9.14 -2.52 13.05
CA GLN A 124 -8.58 -1.75 14.17
C GLN A 124 -9.29 -0.41 14.33
N ILE A 125 -9.61 0.29 13.23
CA ILE A 125 -10.40 1.52 13.26
C ILE A 125 -11.80 1.23 13.83
N ALA A 126 -12.45 0.18 13.35
CA ALA A 126 -13.77 -0.24 13.81
C ALA A 126 -13.80 -0.55 15.30
N ALA A 127 -12.79 -1.29 15.80
CA ALA A 127 -12.66 -1.61 17.22
C ALA A 127 -12.49 -0.35 18.09
N ARG A 128 -11.68 0.64 17.64
CA ARG A 128 -11.46 1.90 18.36
C ARG A 128 -12.72 2.78 18.43
N LEU A 129 -13.60 2.68 17.42
CA LEU A 129 -14.78 3.53 17.30
C LEU A 129 -16.10 2.80 17.62
N ASN A 130 -16.02 1.56 18.11
CA ASN A 130 -17.19 0.73 18.46
C ASN A 130 -18.19 0.59 17.30
N VAL A 131 -17.68 0.31 16.11
CA VAL A 131 -18.47 0.02 14.90
C VAL A 131 -18.02 -1.30 14.28
N SER A 132 -18.73 -1.78 13.24
CA SER A 132 -18.24 -2.92 12.46
C SER A 132 -17.21 -2.46 11.41
N ASP A 133 -16.28 -3.34 11.05
CA ASP A 133 -15.30 -3.11 9.98
C ASP A 133 -15.98 -2.81 8.64
N THR A 134 -17.05 -3.54 8.32
CA THR A 134 -17.87 -3.28 7.12
C THR A 134 -18.49 -1.87 7.13
N TYR A 135 -18.88 -1.38 8.32
CA TYR A 135 -19.40 -0.01 8.45
C TYR A 135 -18.26 0.99 8.20
N ALA A 136 -17.10 0.80 8.82
CA ALA A 136 -15.94 1.68 8.64
C ALA A 136 -15.52 1.77 7.15
N ILE A 137 -15.41 0.63 6.46
CA ILE A 137 -15.09 0.58 5.02
C ILE A 137 -16.14 1.36 4.20
N ARG A 138 -17.43 1.12 4.45
CA ARG A 138 -18.51 1.79 3.71
C ARG A 138 -18.54 3.30 3.93
N VAL A 139 -18.26 3.75 5.15
CA VAL A 139 -18.17 5.18 5.45
C VAL A 139 -17.03 5.80 4.67
N PHE A 140 -15.84 5.19 4.71
CA PHE A 140 -14.69 5.65 3.95
C PHE A 140 -14.99 5.75 2.45
N ASP A 141 -15.51 4.69 1.83
CA ASP A 141 -15.80 4.63 0.39
C ASP A 141 -16.89 5.63 -0.03
N ARG A 142 -17.72 6.08 0.90
CA ARG A 142 -18.75 7.12 0.62
C ARG A 142 -18.17 8.53 0.64
N TYR A 143 -17.19 8.81 1.48
CA TYR A 143 -16.64 10.14 1.65
C TYR A 143 -15.35 10.38 0.86
N VAL A 144 -14.67 9.32 0.44
CA VAL A 144 -13.38 9.41 -0.25
C VAL A 144 -13.49 8.85 -1.66
N ASP A 145 -13.33 9.74 -2.64
CA ASP A 145 -13.25 9.44 -4.06
C ASP A 145 -12.26 10.39 -4.70
N LEU A 146 -11.05 9.92 -4.91
CA LEU A 146 -9.95 10.78 -5.29
C LEU A 146 -9.66 10.69 -6.79
N PRO A 147 -9.77 11.79 -7.53
CA PRO A 147 -9.30 11.82 -8.91
C PRO A 147 -7.77 11.70 -8.95
N ARG A 148 -7.23 11.35 -10.11
CA ARG A 148 -5.80 11.49 -10.34
C ARG A 148 -5.37 12.96 -10.17
N LEU A 149 -4.13 13.19 -9.74
CA LEU A 149 -3.54 14.52 -9.79
C LEU A 149 -3.13 14.86 -11.23
N LYS A 150 -2.88 16.15 -11.49
CA LYS A 150 -2.26 16.57 -12.75
C LYS A 150 -0.85 16.00 -12.83
N LEU A 151 -0.44 15.66 -14.07
CA LEU A 151 0.92 15.26 -14.33
C LEU A 151 1.86 16.47 -14.19
N THR A 152 3.00 16.24 -13.60
CA THR A 152 4.10 17.22 -13.50
C THR A 152 5.15 16.96 -14.58
N SER A 153 6.18 17.78 -14.65
CA SER A 153 7.23 17.63 -15.66
C SER A 153 8.14 16.40 -15.45
N ALA A 154 8.18 15.82 -14.25
CA ALA A 154 8.91 14.58 -13.97
C ALA A 154 8.05 13.59 -13.18
N LEU A 155 7.92 12.38 -13.70
CA LEU A 155 7.10 11.32 -13.11
C LEU A 155 7.94 10.07 -12.84
N CYS A 156 7.69 9.42 -11.72
CA CYS A 156 8.14 8.07 -11.45
C CYS A 156 7.00 7.09 -11.75
N ILE A 157 7.31 6.00 -12.45
CA ILE A 157 6.36 4.93 -12.78
C ILE A 157 6.95 3.60 -12.38
N ASP A 158 6.21 2.82 -11.57
CA ASP A 158 6.64 1.49 -11.16
C ASP A 158 5.41 0.62 -10.83
N GLU A 159 5.62 -0.68 -10.65
CA GLU A 159 4.57 -1.61 -10.28
C GLU A 159 4.64 -2.06 -8.82
N VAL A 160 3.48 -2.34 -8.27
CA VAL A 160 3.33 -2.94 -6.94
C VAL A 160 2.52 -4.23 -6.99
N ASP A 161 3.01 -5.30 -6.37
CA ASP A 161 2.27 -6.56 -6.24
C ASP A 161 1.17 -6.43 -5.20
N LEU A 162 -0.07 -6.33 -5.66
CA LEU A 162 -1.27 -6.31 -4.83
C LEU A 162 -2.10 -7.59 -4.94
N SER A 163 -2.00 -8.32 -6.05
CA SER A 163 -2.77 -9.54 -6.31
C SER A 163 -4.26 -9.38 -6.03
N ILE A 164 -4.91 -8.42 -6.71
CA ILE A 164 -6.33 -8.12 -6.57
C ILE A 164 -7.10 -8.67 -7.79
N GLY A 165 -8.06 -9.55 -7.54
CA GLY A 165 -8.79 -10.23 -8.60
C GLY A 165 -7.85 -10.98 -9.55
N ARG A 166 -7.98 -10.74 -10.86
CA ARG A 166 -7.11 -11.36 -11.88
C ARG A 166 -5.77 -10.64 -12.09
N TYR A 167 -5.56 -9.50 -11.47
CA TYR A 167 -4.37 -8.68 -11.67
C TYR A 167 -3.39 -8.83 -10.51
N LYS A 168 -2.17 -9.24 -10.81
CA LYS A 168 -1.10 -9.37 -9.83
C LYS A 168 -0.48 -8.03 -9.47
N TYR A 169 -0.24 -7.20 -10.49
CA TYR A 169 0.47 -5.93 -10.34
C TYR A 169 -0.43 -4.76 -10.65
N ALA A 170 -0.47 -3.78 -9.76
CA ALA A 170 -0.98 -2.44 -10.02
C ALA A 170 0.16 -1.53 -10.50
N LEU A 171 -0.15 -0.54 -11.34
CA LEU A 171 0.79 0.50 -11.76
C LEU A 171 0.63 1.70 -10.82
N VAL A 172 1.74 2.22 -10.30
CA VAL A 172 1.77 3.44 -9.47
C VAL A 172 2.49 4.54 -10.25
N ILE A 173 1.90 5.72 -10.26
CA ILE A 173 2.45 6.94 -10.86
C ILE A 173 2.66 7.93 -9.73
N GLN A 174 3.88 8.46 -9.59
CA GLN A 174 4.28 9.39 -8.56
C GLN A 174 4.84 10.66 -9.20
N ASP A 175 4.53 11.80 -8.61
CA ASP A 175 5.21 13.04 -8.90
C ASP A 175 6.62 13.03 -8.29
N PHE A 176 7.63 13.18 -9.12
CA PHE A 176 9.04 13.20 -8.67
C PHE A 176 9.34 14.35 -7.72
N PHE A 177 8.72 15.51 -7.91
CA PHE A 177 9.04 16.71 -7.13
C PHE A 177 8.48 16.66 -5.71
N THR A 178 7.20 16.31 -5.59
CA THR A 178 6.50 16.29 -4.30
C THR A 178 6.59 14.95 -3.58
N GLY A 179 6.85 13.87 -4.32
CA GLY A 179 6.78 12.50 -3.81
C GLY A 179 5.35 11.98 -3.61
N GLU A 180 4.33 12.77 -3.97
CA GLU A 180 2.93 12.36 -3.83
C GLU A 180 2.49 11.39 -4.95
N PRO A 181 1.64 10.40 -4.64
CA PRO A 181 1.09 9.55 -5.69
C PRO A 181 0.12 10.35 -6.58
N VAL A 182 0.43 10.40 -7.88
CA VAL A 182 -0.48 10.95 -8.89
C VAL A 182 -1.69 10.05 -9.06
N ASP A 183 -1.45 8.75 -9.17
CA ASP A 183 -2.50 7.75 -9.26
C ASP A 183 -1.98 6.31 -9.03
N MET A 184 -2.93 5.39 -8.87
CA MET A 184 -2.71 3.95 -8.92
C MET A 184 -3.70 3.34 -9.92
N VAL A 185 -3.21 2.56 -10.88
CA VAL A 185 -4.00 1.89 -11.91
C VAL A 185 -4.02 0.38 -11.63
N ILE A 186 -5.16 -0.26 -11.80
CA ILE A 186 -5.39 -1.67 -11.38
C ILE A 186 -4.41 -2.67 -12.00
N SER A 187 -3.81 -2.34 -13.14
CA SER A 187 -2.91 -3.25 -13.84
C SER A 187 -1.84 -2.49 -14.61
N ARG A 188 -0.66 -3.12 -14.79
CA ARG A 188 0.39 -2.65 -15.69
C ARG A 188 0.24 -3.17 -17.14
N ARG A 189 -0.82 -3.95 -17.44
CA ARG A 189 -1.03 -4.50 -18.77
C ARG A 189 -1.53 -3.42 -19.74
N ASN A 190 -1.08 -3.50 -21.00
CA ASN A 190 -1.41 -2.52 -22.02
C ASN A 190 -2.91 -2.33 -22.21
N GLU A 191 -3.71 -3.41 -22.12
CA GLU A 191 -5.19 -3.37 -22.20
C GLU A 191 -5.84 -2.38 -21.22
N ILE A 192 -5.17 -2.08 -20.11
CA ILE A 192 -5.64 -1.16 -19.06
C ILE A 192 -4.90 0.17 -19.11
N THR A 193 -3.58 0.14 -19.29
CA THR A 193 -2.76 1.36 -19.21
C THR A 193 -2.86 2.23 -20.46
N GLU A 194 -3.06 1.63 -21.64
CA GLU A 194 -3.23 2.39 -22.88
C GLU A 194 -4.48 3.29 -22.86
N PRO A 195 -5.71 2.79 -22.56
CA PRO A 195 -6.87 3.66 -22.41
C PRO A 195 -6.68 4.71 -21.32
N TYR A 196 -6.07 4.33 -20.18
CA TYR A 196 -5.79 5.25 -19.08
C TYR A 196 -4.94 6.45 -19.53
N PHE A 197 -3.80 6.21 -20.19
CA PHE A 197 -2.94 7.29 -20.68
C PHE A 197 -3.57 8.07 -21.84
N ALA A 198 -4.35 7.41 -22.70
CA ALA A 198 -5.03 8.08 -23.80
C ALA A 198 -6.08 9.08 -23.34
N ASP A 199 -6.76 8.80 -22.20
CA ASP A 199 -7.77 9.66 -21.61
C ASP A 199 -7.18 10.93 -20.96
N ILE A 200 -5.90 10.96 -20.66
CA ILE A 200 -5.22 12.15 -20.14
C ILE A 200 -5.09 13.20 -21.24
N PRO A 201 -5.47 14.48 -20.99
CA PRO A 201 -5.39 15.53 -21.99
C PRO A 201 -4.00 15.66 -22.65
N LYS A 202 -3.95 15.80 -23.97
CA LYS A 202 -2.68 15.92 -24.72
C LYS A 202 -1.76 17.00 -24.15
N LYS A 203 -2.32 18.19 -23.83
CA LYS A 203 -1.54 19.30 -23.26
C LYS A 203 -0.82 18.90 -21.97
N GLU A 204 -1.45 18.09 -21.14
CA GLU A 204 -0.90 17.62 -19.89
C GLU A 204 0.20 16.57 -20.12
N ARG A 205 -0.04 15.59 -21.02
CA ARG A 205 0.97 14.59 -21.40
C ARG A 205 2.21 15.19 -22.03
N PHE A 206 2.03 16.22 -22.85
CA PHE A 206 3.12 16.90 -23.55
C PHE A 206 3.94 17.83 -22.65
N SER A 207 3.46 18.16 -21.46
CA SER A 207 4.23 18.90 -20.44
C SER A 207 5.21 18.04 -19.65
N VAL A 208 5.09 16.70 -19.75
CA VAL A 208 6.01 15.78 -19.08
C VAL A 208 7.35 15.78 -19.82
N GLN A 209 8.43 16.00 -19.10
CA GLN A 209 9.81 16.06 -19.60
C GLN A 209 10.64 14.83 -19.25
N TYR A 210 10.32 14.17 -18.13
CA TYR A 210 11.05 12.99 -17.65
C TYR A 210 10.10 11.92 -17.15
N ILE A 211 10.36 10.67 -17.56
CA ILE A 211 9.70 9.49 -17.02
C ILE A 211 10.75 8.54 -16.47
N ILE A 212 10.76 8.40 -15.14
CA ILE A 212 11.69 7.56 -14.41
C ILE A 212 10.99 6.21 -14.17
N SER A 213 11.56 5.12 -14.66
CA SER A 213 10.93 3.80 -14.58
C SER A 213 11.94 2.65 -14.51
N ALA A 214 11.43 1.44 -14.29
CA ALA A 214 12.21 0.21 -14.40
C ALA A 214 12.59 -0.08 -15.85
N MET A 215 13.60 -0.96 -16.05
CA MET A 215 13.98 -1.52 -17.36
C MET A 215 12.91 -2.51 -17.83
N TYR A 216 11.77 -2.00 -18.26
CA TYR A 216 10.63 -2.78 -18.73
C TYR A 216 10.10 -2.21 -20.05
N ALA A 217 10.19 -2.99 -21.13
CA ALA A 217 9.89 -2.52 -22.48
C ALA A 217 8.51 -1.83 -22.64
N PRO A 218 7.42 -2.28 -22.01
CA PRO A 218 6.14 -1.56 -22.09
C PRO A 218 6.22 -0.12 -21.58
N TYR A 219 7.08 0.19 -20.61
CA TYR A 219 7.23 1.57 -20.11
C TYR A 219 7.86 2.49 -21.15
N GLN A 220 8.84 1.98 -21.93
CA GLN A 220 9.40 2.73 -23.05
C GLN A 220 8.32 3.02 -24.12
N ASN A 221 7.50 2.01 -24.44
CA ASN A 221 6.39 2.18 -25.38
C ASN A 221 5.38 3.23 -24.90
N TYR A 222 5.15 3.37 -23.59
CA TYR A 222 4.26 4.43 -23.06
C TYR A 222 4.88 5.80 -23.25
N VAL A 223 6.21 5.93 -23.02
CA VAL A 223 6.93 7.19 -23.26
C VAL A 223 6.76 7.60 -24.71
N ASP A 224 7.12 6.73 -25.63
CA ASP A 224 7.11 7.03 -27.08
C ASP A 224 5.68 7.35 -27.58
N LYS A 225 4.68 6.62 -27.11
CA LYS A 225 3.29 6.75 -27.60
C LYS A 225 2.52 7.91 -26.99
N TYR A 226 2.71 8.17 -25.69
CA TYR A 226 1.85 9.09 -24.93
C TYR A 226 2.55 10.34 -24.45
N PHE A 227 3.88 10.35 -24.34
CA PHE A 227 4.69 11.43 -23.78
C PHE A 227 5.80 11.85 -24.72
N PRO A 228 5.48 12.41 -25.90
CA PRO A 228 6.46 12.62 -26.97
C PRO A 228 7.58 13.60 -26.62
N ASN A 229 7.41 14.44 -25.60
CA ASN A 229 8.42 15.36 -25.11
C ASN A 229 9.22 14.80 -23.93
N ALA A 230 8.87 13.60 -23.44
CA ALA A 230 9.49 13.03 -22.26
C ALA A 230 10.74 12.23 -22.60
N ILE A 231 11.77 12.40 -21.79
CA ILE A 231 13.01 11.65 -21.84
C ILE A 231 12.88 10.47 -20.88
N PRO A 232 13.05 9.21 -21.35
CA PRO A 232 13.04 8.05 -20.48
C PRO A 232 14.29 8.01 -19.60
N VAL A 233 14.11 7.64 -18.34
CA VAL A 233 15.17 7.53 -17.34
C VAL A 233 15.09 6.17 -16.65
N VAL A 234 16.22 5.47 -16.59
CA VAL A 234 16.38 4.23 -15.84
C VAL A 234 17.36 4.45 -14.70
N ASP A 235 16.85 4.36 -13.47
CA ASP A 235 17.63 4.57 -12.26
C ASP A 235 18.63 3.43 -11.98
N GLU A 236 19.76 3.80 -11.36
CA GLU A 236 20.80 2.90 -10.87
C GLU A 236 20.25 1.68 -10.12
N PHE A 237 19.28 1.92 -9.25
CA PHE A 237 18.66 0.87 -8.44
C PHE A 237 18.13 -0.30 -9.29
N HIS A 238 17.52 -0.02 -10.44
CA HIS A 238 16.96 -1.06 -11.32
C HIS A 238 18.05 -1.91 -11.98
N VAL A 239 19.20 -1.31 -12.31
CA VAL A 239 20.34 -2.04 -12.87
C VAL A 239 20.98 -2.92 -11.78
N VAL A 240 21.24 -2.37 -10.60
CA VAL A 240 21.78 -3.13 -9.46
C VAL A 240 20.83 -4.26 -9.06
N LYS A 241 19.52 -4.00 -9.08
CA LYS A 241 18.49 -5.03 -8.81
C LYS A 241 18.54 -6.16 -9.85
N LEU A 242 18.71 -5.86 -11.12
CA LEU A 242 18.87 -6.86 -12.18
C LEU A 242 20.13 -7.71 -11.94
N ILE A 243 21.28 -7.08 -11.69
CA ILE A 243 22.55 -7.78 -11.39
C ILE A 243 22.37 -8.70 -10.16
N ASN A 244 21.84 -8.16 -9.06
CA ASN A 244 21.61 -8.91 -7.83
C ASN A 244 20.62 -10.07 -8.02
N GLN A 245 19.61 -9.92 -8.86
CA GLN A 245 18.69 -11.02 -9.18
C GLN A 245 19.41 -12.16 -9.89
N LYS A 246 20.28 -11.84 -10.87
CA LYS A 246 21.07 -12.82 -11.60
C LYS A 246 22.07 -13.52 -10.69
N LEU A 247 22.79 -12.77 -9.86
CA LEU A 247 23.72 -13.30 -8.86
C LEU A 247 22.99 -14.21 -7.84
N ARG A 248 21.82 -13.82 -7.38
CA ARG A 248 21.02 -14.65 -6.47
C ARG A 248 20.59 -15.97 -7.11
N ASN A 249 20.24 -15.95 -8.38
CA ASN A 249 19.92 -17.18 -9.12
C ASN A 249 21.14 -18.11 -9.19
N TYR A 250 22.34 -17.56 -9.46
CA TYR A 250 23.59 -18.32 -9.46
C TYR A 250 23.89 -18.94 -8.07
N LEU A 251 23.83 -18.13 -7.01
CA LEU A 251 24.03 -18.59 -5.63
C LEU A 251 23.02 -19.68 -5.21
N ASN A 252 21.77 -19.57 -5.66
CA ASN A 252 20.75 -20.58 -5.42
C ASN A 252 21.02 -21.88 -6.19
N ALA A 253 21.54 -21.80 -7.41
CA ALA A 253 21.94 -22.97 -8.18
C ALA A 253 23.14 -23.67 -7.51
N LEU A 254 24.14 -22.90 -7.09
CA LEU A 254 25.29 -23.41 -6.37
C LEU A 254 24.87 -24.09 -5.04
N LYS A 255 23.98 -23.45 -4.28
CA LYS A 255 23.42 -24.03 -3.04
C LYS A 255 22.69 -25.35 -3.29
N ARG A 256 21.91 -25.47 -4.38
CA ARG A 256 21.25 -26.74 -4.76
C ARG A 256 22.28 -27.82 -5.09
N LYS A 257 23.33 -27.48 -5.83
CA LYS A 257 24.44 -28.41 -6.16
C LYS A 257 25.03 -29.02 -4.88
N TYR A 258 25.40 -28.19 -3.91
CA TYR A 258 25.94 -28.65 -2.63
C TYR A 258 24.94 -29.48 -1.83
N LYS A 259 23.68 -29.07 -1.79
CA LYS A 259 22.61 -29.81 -1.11
C LYS A 259 22.37 -31.19 -1.72
N ASN A 260 22.37 -31.31 -3.04
CA ASN A 260 22.19 -32.58 -3.74
C ASN A 260 23.40 -33.53 -3.45
N ARG A 261 24.61 -33.00 -3.55
CA ARG A 261 25.83 -33.74 -3.17
C ARG A 261 25.74 -34.29 -1.74
N ASP A 262 25.27 -33.50 -0.79
CA ASP A 262 25.16 -33.91 0.61
C ASP A 262 24.08 -34.97 0.79
N ILE A 263 22.95 -34.91 0.04
CA ILE A 263 21.90 -35.93 0.03
C ILE A 263 22.44 -37.24 -0.56
N GLU A 264 23.14 -37.19 -1.68
CA GLU A 264 23.76 -38.37 -2.31
C GLU A 264 24.72 -39.08 -1.38
N ARG A 265 25.68 -38.33 -0.80
CA ARG A 265 26.64 -38.85 0.18
C ARG A 265 25.97 -39.45 1.41
N PHE A 266 24.90 -38.80 1.89
CA PHE A 266 24.14 -39.30 3.02
C PHE A 266 23.42 -40.60 2.68
N ASN A 267 22.77 -40.68 1.54
CA ASN A 267 22.04 -41.88 1.09
C ASN A 267 23.00 -43.05 0.85
N GLU A 268 24.15 -42.80 0.25
CA GLU A 268 25.18 -43.79 0.06
C GLU A 268 25.71 -44.34 1.39
N LYS A 269 26.06 -43.45 2.33
CA LYS A 269 26.59 -43.79 3.66
C LYS A 269 25.61 -44.64 4.50
N TYR A 270 24.31 -44.41 4.36
CA TYR A 270 23.29 -45.09 5.16
C TYR A 270 22.37 -45.99 4.29
N LYS A 271 22.90 -46.52 3.18
CA LYS A 271 22.17 -47.36 2.25
C LYS A 271 21.61 -48.61 2.93
N ASP A 272 22.42 -49.26 3.73
CA ASP A 272 22.12 -50.54 4.39
C ASP A 272 21.76 -50.38 5.88
N SER A 273 21.35 -49.18 6.31
CA SER A 273 21.04 -48.90 7.72
C SER A 273 19.54 -48.88 7.95
N ASP A 274 19.03 -49.68 8.90
CA ASP A 274 17.64 -49.73 9.31
C ASP A 274 17.13 -48.42 9.93
N LYS A 275 18.04 -47.62 10.53
CA LYS A 275 17.72 -46.32 11.13
C LYS A 275 18.64 -45.24 10.54
N LYS A 276 18.06 -44.40 9.63
CA LYS A 276 18.77 -43.25 9.08
C LYS A 276 18.69 -42.07 10.04
N PRO A 277 19.84 -41.46 10.42
CA PRO A 277 19.80 -40.22 11.20
C PRO A 277 19.23 -39.06 10.38
N VAL A 278 18.95 -37.93 11.05
CA VAL A 278 18.50 -36.72 10.35
C VAL A 278 19.67 -36.10 9.58
N LEU A 279 19.49 -35.87 8.28
CA LEU A 279 20.47 -35.15 7.45
C LEU A 279 20.67 -33.73 8.00
N ARG A 280 21.85 -33.42 8.46
CA ARG A 280 22.21 -32.08 8.95
C ARG A 280 22.73 -31.23 7.80
N GLU A 281 22.38 -29.95 7.83
CA GLU A 281 22.89 -28.96 6.86
C GLU A 281 24.43 -28.89 6.91
N SER A 282 25.09 -29.04 5.75
CA SER A 282 26.52 -28.88 5.63
C SER A 282 26.96 -27.42 5.82
N ARG A 283 28.26 -27.23 6.04
CA ARG A 283 28.88 -25.92 6.18
C ARG A 283 28.71 -25.08 4.91
N GLU A 284 28.88 -25.68 3.76
CA GLU A 284 28.75 -25.03 2.45
C GLU A 284 27.34 -24.52 2.20
N VAL A 285 26.32 -25.35 2.46
CA VAL A 285 24.92 -24.96 2.33
C VAL A 285 24.57 -23.85 3.33
N TYR A 286 25.08 -23.94 4.55
CA TYR A 286 24.90 -22.90 5.58
C TYR A 286 25.47 -21.56 5.14
N ILE A 287 26.73 -21.53 4.64
CA ILE A 287 27.38 -20.30 4.16
C ILE A 287 26.55 -19.67 3.03
N LEU A 288 26.22 -20.46 2.00
CA LEU A 288 25.42 -20.01 0.85
C LEU A 288 24.01 -19.54 1.23
N ARG A 289 23.45 -19.99 2.36
CA ARG A 289 22.16 -19.55 2.86
C ARG A 289 22.26 -18.29 3.73
N LYS A 290 23.24 -18.24 4.62
CA LYS A 290 23.33 -17.18 5.65
C LYS A 290 24.23 -16.02 5.26
N LYS A 291 25.26 -16.28 4.42
CA LYS A 291 26.30 -15.30 4.11
C LYS A 291 26.31 -14.83 2.65
N GLN A 292 25.33 -15.25 1.83
CA GLN A 292 25.18 -14.77 0.44
C GLN A 292 25.08 -13.24 0.32
N TRP A 293 24.68 -12.56 1.38
CA TRP A 293 24.59 -11.10 1.41
C TRP A 293 25.95 -10.43 1.15
N LEU A 294 27.09 -11.07 1.48
CA LEU A 294 28.44 -10.58 1.21
C LEU A 294 28.71 -10.41 -0.30
N ILE A 295 28.02 -11.19 -1.15
CA ILE A 295 28.10 -11.03 -2.61
C ILE A 295 27.12 -9.98 -3.10
N LEU A 296 25.92 -9.90 -2.50
CA LEU A 296 24.81 -9.06 -2.99
C LEU A 296 24.86 -7.62 -2.47
N ALA A 297 25.43 -7.40 -1.27
CA ALA A 297 25.59 -6.07 -0.72
C ALA A 297 26.65 -5.27 -1.48
N ASN A 298 26.57 -3.96 -1.41
CA ASN A 298 27.62 -3.04 -1.82
C ASN A 298 28.86 -3.25 -0.96
N GLN A 299 30.02 -3.43 -1.55
CA GLN A 299 31.25 -3.70 -0.81
C GLN A 299 31.56 -2.62 0.24
N ASP A 300 31.36 -1.34 -0.11
CA ASP A 300 31.62 -0.22 0.80
C ASP A 300 30.65 -0.15 1.99
N ASN A 301 29.53 -0.88 1.92
CA ASN A 301 28.55 -0.97 3.01
C ASN A 301 28.79 -2.18 3.93
N ILE A 302 29.84 -2.95 3.68
CA ILE A 302 30.21 -4.11 4.50
C ILE A 302 31.13 -3.64 5.64
N ASP A 303 30.68 -3.78 6.86
CA ASP A 303 31.49 -3.47 8.03
C ASP A 303 32.44 -4.64 8.35
N TYR A 304 33.67 -4.54 7.87
CA TYR A 304 34.72 -5.50 8.15
C TYR A 304 35.35 -5.33 9.55
N SER A 305 35.06 -4.24 10.26
CA SER A 305 35.52 -3.98 11.62
C SER A 305 34.61 -4.61 12.68
N ALA A 306 33.47 -5.14 12.28
CA ALA A 306 32.53 -5.78 13.18
C ALA A 306 33.19 -6.89 14.03
N PRO A 307 32.85 -6.97 15.33
CA PRO A 307 33.44 -7.98 16.20
C PRO A 307 33.13 -9.42 15.73
N PRO A 308 34.03 -10.38 15.96
CA PRO A 308 33.83 -11.73 15.50
C PRO A 308 32.68 -12.42 16.23
N PHE A 309 31.93 -13.25 15.51
CA PHE A 309 30.89 -14.09 16.08
C PHE A 309 31.31 -15.54 16.18
N ARG A 310 31.08 -16.21 17.34
CA ARG A 310 31.33 -17.64 17.50
C ARG A 310 30.32 -18.46 16.71
N ASP A 311 30.81 -19.23 15.74
CA ASP A 311 29.95 -19.99 14.83
C ASP A 311 30.17 -21.51 14.99
N TRP A 312 29.11 -22.21 15.39
CA TRP A 312 29.08 -23.66 15.56
C TRP A 312 29.37 -24.45 14.28
N LYS A 313 29.03 -23.89 13.13
CA LYS A 313 29.34 -24.50 11.82
C LYS A 313 30.82 -24.47 11.50
N PHE A 314 31.58 -23.64 12.21
CA PHE A 314 33.02 -23.50 12.08
C PHE A 314 33.80 -23.99 13.33
N GLY A 315 33.21 -24.96 14.08
CA GLY A 315 33.84 -25.51 15.28
C GLY A 315 33.82 -24.55 16.46
N ASN A 316 32.82 -23.71 16.56
CA ASN A 316 32.66 -22.72 17.64
C ASN A 316 33.81 -21.70 17.76
N ARG A 317 34.56 -21.48 16.67
CA ARG A 317 35.61 -20.46 16.65
C ARG A 317 35.04 -19.09 16.38
N PRO A 318 35.70 -18.00 16.81
CA PRO A 318 35.34 -16.63 16.40
C PRO A 318 35.59 -16.48 14.89
N MET A 319 34.58 -15.94 14.18
CA MET A 319 34.61 -15.72 12.75
C MET A 319 34.36 -14.22 12.47
N TYR A 320 35.31 -13.58 11.81
CA TYR A 320 35.16 -12.23 11.28
C TYR A 320 34.38 -12.23 9.95
N VAL A 321 33.94 -11.07 9.52
CA VAL A 321 33.26 -10.92 8.23
C VAL A 321 34.16 -11.37 7.09
N SER A 322 35.45 -11.04 7.14
CA SER A 322 36.48 -11.47 6.17
C SER A 322 36.62 -13.00 6.10
N ASP A 323 36.54 -13.70 7.26
CA ASP A 323 36.64 -15.17 7.28
C ASP A 323 35.46 -15.82 6.56
N TYR A 324 34.23 -15.26 6.74
CA TYR A 324 33.04 -15.72 6.01
C TYR A 324 33.13 -15.44 4.51
N GLU A 325 33.65 -14.29 4.14
CA GLU A 325 33.88 -13.93 2.75
C GLU A 325 34.87 -14.89 2.08
N GLN A 326 36.02 -15.14 2.70
CA GLN A 326 37.00 -16.10 2.22
C GLN A 326 36.42 -17.53 2.12
N ALA A 327 35.65 -17.94 3.13
CA ALA A 327 34.98 -19.23 3.12
C ALA A 327 33.93 -19.32 2.00
N LEU A 328 33.27 -18.22 1.66
CA LEU A 328 32.29 -18.15 0.57
C LEU A 328 32.99 -18.26 -0.80
N PHE A 329 34.07 -17.51 -1.02
CA PHE A 329 34.84 -17.57 -2.26
C PHE A 329 35.53 -18.92 -2.49
N SER A 330 35.90 -19.62 -1.42
CA SER A 330 36.47 -20.98 -1.53
C SER A 330 35.48 -22.02 -2.06
N LEU A 331 34.17 -21.75 -2.03
CA LEU A 331 33.14 -22.66 -2.56
C LEU A 331 33.07 -22.67 -4.09
N ASP A 332 33.36 -21.52 -4.71
CA ASP A 332 33.38 -21.38 -6.14
C ASP A 332 34.29 -20.21 -6.51
N PRO A 333 35.36 -20.42 -7.29
CA PRO A 333 36.33 -19.38 -7.69
C PRO A 333 35.71 -18.25 -8.53
N ASN A 334 34.50 -18.47 -9.10
CA ASN A 334 33.81 -17.45 -9.86
C ASN A 334 33.15 -16.38 -8.99
N LEU A 335 32.86 -16.67 -7.70
CA LEU A 335 32.09 -15.74 -6.85
C LEU A 335 32.79 -14.40 -6.63
N GLU A 336 34.11 -14.41 -6.47
CA GLU A 336 34.91 -13.19 -6.33
C GLU A 336 34.81 -12.33 -7.59
N LYS A 337 35.04 -12.93 -8.77
CA LYS A 337 34.95 -12.24 -10.06
C LYS A 337 33.56 -11.71 -10.36
N LEU A 338 32.52 -12.48 -10.04
CA LEU A 338 31.13 -12.05 -10.21
C LEU A 338 30.79 -10.85 -9.31
N ARG A 339 31.29 -10.82 -8.06
CA ARG A 339 31.18 -9.66 -7.19
C ARG A 339 31.92 -8.47 -7.75
N ASP A 340 33.16 -8.63 -8.20
CA ASP A 340 33.96 -7.54 -8.76
C ASP A 340 33.30 -6.89 -9.97
N LEU A 341 32.71 -7.68 -10.84
CA LEU A 341 31.94 -7.18 -11.98
C LEU A 341 30.71 -6.36 -11.51
N LYS A 342 30.00 -6.81 -10.47
CA LYS A 342 28.91 -6.03 -9.88
C LYS A 342 29.44 -4.69 -9.33
N GLU A 343 30.52 -4.71 -8.57
CA GLU A 343 31.11 -3.50 -8.00
C GLU A 343 31.61 -2.50 -9.05
N LYS A 344 31.99 -2.95 -10.26
CA LYS A 344 32.33 -2.06 -11.36
C LYS A 344 31.15 -1.17 -11.78
N TYR A 345 29.92 -1.72 -11.84
CA TYR A 345 28.73 -0.90 -12.12
C TYR A 345 28.49 0.12 -11.01
N ILE A 346 28.64 -0.28 -9.75
CA ILE A 346 28.46 0.60 -8.62
C ILE A 346 29.47 1.74 -8.61
N ARG A 347 30.75 1.42 -8.85
CA ARG A 347 31.83 2.43 -9.00
C ARG A 347 31.57 3.36 -10.18
N PHE A 348 31.16 2.82 -11.33
CA PHE A 348 30.75 3.63 -12.49
C PHE A 348 29.69 4.66 -12.10
N ASN A 349 28.63 4.23 -11.43
CA ASN A 349 27.56 5.13 -11.01
C ASN A 349 28.02 6.23 -10.04
N ARG A 350 28.86 5.91 -9.08
CA ARG A 350 29.39 6.85 -8.10
C ARG A 350 30.37 7.84 -8.67
N SER A 351 31.30 7.37 -9.51
CA SER A 351 32.31 8.24 -10.11
C SER A 351 31.76 9.29 -11.05
N HIS A 352 30.57 9.06 -11.62
CA HIS A 352 29.91 9.99 -12.54
C HIS A 352 28.71 10.72 -11.94
N ALA A 353 28.45 10.56 -10.62
CA ALA A 353 27.28 11.15 -9.96
C ALA A 353 27.14 12.68 -10.17
N ASP A 354 28.27 13.39 -10.20
CA ASP A 354 28.35 14.84 -10.36
C ASP A 354 28.86 15.26 -11.75
N ARG A 355 29.01 14.31 -12.69
CA ARG A 355 29.63 14.53 -14.01
C ARG A 355 28.80 13.92 -15.14
N PRO A 356 27.61 14.46 -15.43
CA PRO A 356 26.71 13.89 -16.43
C PRO A 356 27.33 13.84 -17.84
N ASP A 357 28.21 14.74 -18.20
CA ASP A 357 28.84 14.78 -19.51
C ASP A 357 29.87 13.65 -19.71
N GLU A 358 30.64 13.29 -18.68
CA GLU A 358 31.57 12.18 -18.71
C GLU A 358 30.81 10.81 -18.69
N ALA A 359 29.61 10.78 -18.14
CA ALA A 359 28.76 9.59 -18.12
C ALA A 359 28.28 9.15 -19.52
N ARG A 360 28.40 9.98 -20.54
CA ARG A 360 27.93 9.67 -21.92
C ARG A 360 28.74 8.57 -22.59
N SER A 361 30.05 8.53 -22.40
CA SER A 361 30.96 7.56 -23.03
C SER A 361 31.30 6.36 -22.13
N ALA A 362 31.24 6.53 -20.85
CA ALA A 362 31.64 5.53 -19.87
C ALA A 362 30.84 4.18 -19.88
N PRO A 363 29.53 4.15 -20.21
CA PRO A 363 28.80 2.88 -20.30
C PRO A 363 29.33 1.93 -21.37
N ASP A 364 29.92 2.43 -22.46
CA ASP A 364 30.42 1.58 -23.57
C ASP A 364 31.57 0.69 -23.12
N ALA A 365 32.51 1.23 -22.34
CA ALA A 365 33.60 0.47 -21.79
C ALA A 365 33.09 -0.66 -20.83
N LEU A 366 32.16 -0.32 -19.98
CA LEU A 366 31.56 -1.29 -19.04
C LEU A 366 30.75 -2.38 -19.77
N ILE A 367 29.95 -1.99 -20.78
CA ILE A 367 29.19 -2.92 -21.61
C ILE A 367 30.13 -3.87 -22.38
N SER A 368 31.24 -3.35 -22.90
CA SER A 368 32.26 -4.15 -23.62
C SER A 368 32.90 -5.16 -22.65
N GLU A 369 33.29 -4.70 -21.48
CA GLU A 369 33.87 -5.57 -20.43
C GLU A 369 32.90 -6.69 -20.01
N TYR A 370 31.63 -6.37 -19.81
CA TYR A 370 30.63 -7.37 -19.46
C TYR A 370 30.40 -8.39 -20.57
N LYS A 371 30.40 -7.97 -21.84
CA LYS A 371 30.31 -8.87 -23.01
C LYS A 371 31.48 -9.83 -23.09
N SER A 372 32.71 -9.36 -22.78
CA SER A 372 33.94 -10.16 -22.84
C SER A 372 34.26 -10.88 -21.54
N SER A 373 33.42 -10.78 -20.50
CA SER A 373 33.69 -11.35 -19.17
C SER A 373 33.71 -12.88 -19.13
N GLY A 374 33.09 -13.56 -20.09
CA GLY A 374 32.88 -15.00 -20.11
C GLY A 374 31.81 -15.50 -19.12
N TYR A 375 31.05 -14.59 -18.52
CA TYR A 375 29.96 -14.93 -17.60
C TYR A 375 28.61 -14.58 -18.21
N THR A 376 27.78 -15.57 -18.54
CA THR A 376 26.44 -15.40 -19.13
C THR A 376 25.59 -14.40 -18.35
N ILE A 377 25.73 -14.35 -17.02
CA ILE A 377 25.06 -13.39 -16.14
C ILE A 377 25.33 -11.95 -16.60
N PHE A 378 26.62 -11.62 -16.82
CA PHE A 378 27.03 -10.27 -17.19
C PHE A 378 26.87 -9.97 -18.68
N GLU A 379 26.92 -10.99 -19.55
CA GLU A 379 26.52 -10.86 -20.96
C GLU A 379 25.03 -10.43 -21.08
N GLU A 380 24.15 -11.02 -20.27
CA GLU A 380 22.74 -10.62 -20.21
C GLU A 380 22.55 -9.21 -19.64
N VAL A 381 23.33 -8.83 -18.62
CA VAL A 381 23.34 -7.45 -18.09
C VAL A 381 23.85 -6.47 -19.17
N ALA A 382 24.90 -6.82 -19.89
CA ALA A 382 25.41 -6.00 -21.00
C ALA A 382 24.37 -5.79 -22.10
N LYS A 383 23.60 -6.82 -22.44
CA LYS A 383 22.49 -6.72 -23.40
C LYS A 383 21.42 -5.74 -22.90
N ALA A 384 21.02 -5.85 -21.63
CA ALA A 384 20.07 -4.92 -21.04
C ALA A 384 20.59 -3.49 -21.00
N LEU A 385 21.84 -3.29 -20.56
CA LEU A 385 22.49 -1.97 -20.56
C LEU A 385 22.62 -1.39 -21.98
N SER A 386 22.90 -2.22 -22.99
CA SER A 386 22.95 -1.77 -24.38
C SER A 386 21.58 -1.29 -24.86
N THR A 387 20.50 -2.00 -24.51
CA THR A 387 19.12 -1.65 -24.88
C THR A 387 18.67 -0.34 -24.22
N TYR A 388 18.99 -0.15 -22.94
CA TYR A 388 18.55 1.02 -22.16
C TYR A 388 19.67 2.05 -21.94
N LYS A 389 20.74 2.02 -22.75
CA LYS A 389 21.95 2.84 -22.58
C LYS A 389 21.61 4.32 -22.38
N GLN A 390 20.83 4.89 -23.30
CA GLN A 390 20.48 6.31 -23.22
C GLN A 390 19.66 6.63 -21.97
N ALA A 391 18.71 5.77 -21.60
CA ALA A 391 17.89 5.96 -20.40
C ALA A 391 18.73 5.87 -19.10
N VAL A 392 19.76 5.02 -19.06
CA VAL A 392 20.71 4.96 -17.95
C VAL A 392 21.56 6.24 -17.90
N ILE A 393 22.05 6.74 -19.05
CA ILE A 393 22.78 8.01 -19.12
C ILE A 393 21.91 9.17 -18.64
N ASN A 394 20.64 9.19 -19.03
CA ASN A 394 19.70 10.23 -18.62
C ASN A 394 19.50 10.28 -17.09
N SER A 395 19.76 9.19 -16.36
CA SER A 395 19.65 9.17 -14.89
C SER A 395 20.69 10.07 -14.19
N PHE A 396 21.76 10.45 -14.89
CA PHE A 396 22.75 11.39 -14.37
C PHE A 396 22.30 12.85 -14.44
N THR A 397 21.17 13.13 -15.08
CA THR A 397 20.59 14.47 -15.11
C THR A 397 20.24 14.94 -13.69
N VAL A 398 20.76 16.11 -13.32
CA VAL A 398 20.50 16.74 -12.03
C VAL A 398 19.45 17.82 -12.22
N ILE A 399 18.39 17.78 -11.42
CA ILE A 399 17.34 18.79 -11.40
C ILE A 399 17.14 19.34 -9.99
N GLU A 400 16.53 20.50 -9.90
CA GLU A 400 16.15 21.09 -8.60
C GLU A 400 14.76 20.66 -8.20
N ARG A 401 14.61 20.29 -6.94
CA ARG A 401 13.32 19.98 -6.33
C ARG A 401 13.22 20.57 -4.93
N THR A 402 12.01 20.77 -4.45
CA THR A 402 11.76 21.19 -3.08
C THR A 402 11.53 19.99 -2.18
N ASP A 403 12.24 19.91 -1.06
CA ASP A 403 12.05 18.86 -0.06
C ASP A 403 10.77 19.08 0.77
N SER A 404 10.48 18.14 1.67
CA SER A 404 9.30 18.20 2.54
C SER A 404 9.33 19.40 3.53
N LYS A 405 10.48 20.03 3.72
CA LYS A 405 10.69 21.18 4.60
C LYS A 405 10.70 22.52 3.85
N GLY A 406 10.51 22.48 2.52
CA GLY A 406 10.52 23.68 1.68
C GLY A 406 11.92 24.12 1.19
N HIS A 407 12.99 23.35 1.42
CA HIS A 407 14.32 23.66 0.93
C HIS A 407 14.50 23.20 -0.51
N THR A 408 15.12 24.03 -1.33
CA THR A 408 15.54 23.64 -2.69
C THR A 408 16.76 22.73 -2.60
N ILE A 409 16.62 21.52 -3.09
CA ILE A 409 17.71 20.54 -3.19
C ILE A 409 17.97 20.16 -4.65
N ARG A 410 19.22 19.98 -4.98
CA ARG A 410 19.63 19.41 -6.28
C ARG A 410 19.73 17.90 -6.15
N SER A 411 19.06 17.18 -7.03
CA SER A 411 19.09 15.72 -6.99
C SER A 411 19.08 15.13 -8.40
N ARG A 412 19.74 13.98 -8.55
CA ARG A 412 19.63 13.15 -9.75
C ARG A 412 18.20 12.64 -9.90
N LEU A 413 17.81 12.41 -11.16
CA LEU A 413 16.58 11.69 -11.47
C LEU A 413 16.70 10.24 -10.97
N SER A 414 15.94 9.89 -9.94
CA SER A 414 16.01 8.60 -9.25
C SER A 414 14.62 8.08 -8.90
N ASN A 415 14.47 6.75 -8.92
CA ASN A 415 13.24 6.07 -8.52
C ASN A 415 13.18 5.72 -7.01
N GLY A 416 14.15 6.18 -6.23
CA GLY A 416 14.22 5.91 -4.80
C GLY A 416 12.96 6.32 -4.01
N PRO A 417 12.38 7.51 -4.26
CA PRO A 417 11.10 7.91 -3.64
C PRO A 417 9.94 6.97 -3.95
N MET A 418 9.86 6.45 -5.19
CA MET A 418 8.86 5.49 -5.63
C MET A 418 9.00 4.14 -4.91
N GLU A 419 10.23 3.68 -4.68
CA GLU A 419 10.45 2.43 -3.95
C GLU A 419 9.91 2.51 -2.51
N SER A 420 10.14 3.65 -1.85
CA SER A 420 9.59 3.93 -0.51
C SER A 420 8.06 4.00 -0.55
N LEU A 421 7.50 4.67 -1.55
CA LEU A 421 6.05 4.79 -1.73
C LEU A 421 5.41 3.42 -1.96
N ASN A 422 6.01 2.55 -2.77
CA ASN A 422 5.52 1.21 -3.09
C ASN A 422 5.51 0.22 -1.89
N ARG A 423 6.16 0.57 -0.78
CA ARG A 423 6.05 -0.21 0.48
C ARG A 423 4.67 -0.03 1.11
N VAL A 424 4.13 1.18 1.06
CA VAL A 424 2.86 1.53 1.72
C VAL A 424 1.69 0.62 1.30
N PRO A 425 1.33 0.47 0.02
CA PRO A 425 0.22 -0.41 -0.36
C PRO A 425 0.49 -1.89 -0.05
N LYS A 426 1.76 -2.33 -0.01
CA LYS A 426 2.13 -3.69 0.43
C LYS A 426 1.88 -3.87 1.93
N ASP A 427 2.22 -2.88 2.74
CA ASP A 427 1.99 -2.91 4.19
C ASP A 427 0.49 -2.81 4.51
N MET A 428 -0.24 -1.95 3.82
CA MET A 428 -1.70 -1.88 3.90
C MET A 428 -2.34 -3.25 3.60
N LYS A 429 -1.89 -3.93 2.51
CA LYS A 429 -2.35 -5.28 2.15
C LYS A 429 -2.04 -6.28 3.27
N ARG A 430 -0.86 -6.21 3.86
CA ARG A 430 -0.43 -7.11 4.96
C ARG A 430 -1.26 -6.89 6.21
N HIS A 431 -1.47 -5.64 6.64
CA HIS A 431 -2.26 -5.29 7.82
C HIS A 431 -3.74 -5.67 7.66
N ALA A 432 -4.29 -5.54 6.47
CA ALA A 432 -5.68 -5.91 6.17
C ALA A 432 -5.86 -7.40 5.82
N ARG A 433 -4.78 -8.20 5.77
CA ARG A 433 -4.79 -9.60 5.30
C ARG A 433 -5.33 -9.78 3.88
N GLY A 434 -5.21 -8.74 3.05
CA GLY A 434 -5.64 -8.71 1.66
C GLY A 434 -6.72 -7.67 1.36
N TYR A 435 -6.95 -7.43 0.07
CA TYR A 435 -8.00 -6.57 -0.46
C TYR A 435 -8.68 -7.26 -1.63
N SER A 436 -9.99 -7.17 -1.70
CA SER A 436 -10.79 -7.65 -2.84
C SER A 436 -11.28 -6.52 -3.75
N ASN A 437 -11.36 -5.29 -3.23
CA ASN A 437 -11.83 -4.11 -3.97
C ASN A 437 -10.64 -3.19 -4.27
N PHE A 438 -10.36 -3.00 -5.57
CA PHE A 438 -9.27 -2.15 -6.03
C PHE A 438 -9.53 -0.67 -5.73
N GLU A 439 -10.74 -0.17 -5.98
CA GLU A 439 -11.07 1.24 -5.74
C GLU A 439 -10.91 1.62 -4.26
N HIS A 440 -11.26 0.71 -3.36
CA HIS A 440 -11.06 0.94 -1.93
C HIS A 440 -9.58 1.10 -1.58
N ILE A 441 -8.69 0.16 -2.00
CA ILE A 441 -7.25 0.28 -1.67
C ILE A 441 -6.61 1.45 -2.41
N ARG A 442 -7.01 1.73 -3.66
CA ARG A 442 -6.54 2.90 -4.41
C ARG A 442 -6.86 4.20 -3.66
N ASN A 443 -8.12 4.42 -3.35
CA ASN A 443 -8.56 5.63 -2.65
C ASN A 443 -7.91 5.73 -1.27
N ARG A 444 -7.79 4.63 -0.53
CA ARG A 444 -7.12 4.60 0.76
C ARG A 444 -5.64 4.94 0.68
N PHE A 445 -4.93 4.38 -0.31
CA PHE A 445 -3.52 4.69 -0.57
C PHE A 445 -3.33 6.16 -0.92
N LEU A 446 -4.11 6.68 -1.87
CA LEU A 446 -4.06 8.08 -2.27
C LEU A 446 -4.42 9.01 -1.11
N PHE A 447 -5.42 8.65 -0.30
CA PHE A 447 -5.87 9.45 0.84
C PHE A 447 -4.81 9.55 1.93
N ALA A 448 -4.12 8.45 2.22
CA ALA A 448 -3.07 8.41 3.24
C ALA A 448 -1.78 9.11 2.79
N MET A 449 -1.46 9.09 1.48
CA MET A 449 -0.17 9.54 0.99
C MET A 449 -0.17 10.96 0.39
N ARG A 450 -1.34 11.53 0.10
CA ARG A 450 -1.46 12.92 -0.36
C ARG A 450 -1.63 13.86 0.82
N LYS A 451 -0.86 14.97 0.84
CA LYS A 451 -0.94 16.01 1.89
C LYS A 451 -2.34 16.60 1.99
N ASN A 452 -2.95 16.90 0.85
CA ASN A 452 -4.23 17.58 0.73
C ASN A 452 -5.28 16.71 0.02
N ALA A 453 -5.52 15.49 0.54
CA ALA A 453 -6.57 14.63 0.03
C ALA A 453 -7.95 15.13 0.51
N PRO A 454 -8.82 15.64 -0.38
CA PRO A 454 -10.13 16.13 0.01
C PRO A 454 -11.09 14.98 0.35
N ILE A 455 -12.09 15.30 1.18
CA ILE A 455 -13.27 14.48 1.39
C ILE A 455 -14.46 15.09 0.66
N LEU A 456 -15.39 14.27 0.22
CA LEU A 456 -16.61 14.75 -0.44
C LEU A 456 -17.49 15.51 0.55
N ALA A 457 -17.94 16.70 0.18
CA ALA A 457 -18.86 17.51 0.97
C ALA A 457 -20.22 16.79 1.17
N SER A 458 -20.67 16.06 0.13
CA SER A 458 -21.83 15.18 0.18
C SER A 458 -21.40 13.74 -0.09
N PRO A 459 -21.62 12.81 0.87
CA PRO A 459 -21.18 11.43 0.71
C PRO A 459 -21.97 10.73 -0.40
N LYS A 460 -21.31 9.85 -1.15
CA LYS A 460 -21.95 8.95 -2.13
C LYS A 460 -23.10 8.18 -1.48
N SER A 461 -24.14 7.86 -2.26
CA SER A 461 -25.19 6.96 -1.79
C SER A 461 -24.65 5.54 -1.55
N TYR A 462 -25.36 4.74 -0.76
CA TYR A 462 -24.99 3.33 -0.56
C TYR A 462 -25.08 2.51 -1.84
N GLU A 463 -25.92 2.90 -2.78
CA GLU A 463 -26.05 2.24 -4.08
C GLU A 463 -24.85 2.54 -4.98
N GLN A 464 -24.39 3.79 -5.01
CA GLN A 464 -23.20 4.19 -5.75
C GLN A 464 -21.92 3.47 -5.27
N VAL A 465 -21.80 3.22 -3.97
CA VAL A 465 -20.66 2.47 -3.41
C VAL A 465 -20.76 0.97 -3.69
N ARG A 466 -21.97 0.43 -3.81
CA ARG A 466 -22.21 -1.01 -4.07
C ARG A 466 -22.03 -1.40 -5.53
N GLN A 467 -22.09 -0.46 -6.46
CA GLN A 467 -21.88 -0.72 -7.89
C GLN A 467 -20.40 -0.55 -8.21
N PRO A 468 -19.60 -1.63 -8.34
CA PRO A 468 -18.35 -1.52 -9.06
C PRO A 468 -18.70 -1.12 -10.48
N ALA A 469 -18.04 -0.10 -11.03
CA ALA A 469 -18.22 0.32 -12.40
C ALA A 469 -18.16 -0.92 -13.32
N GLY A 470 -19.28 -1.28 -13.93
CA GLY A 470 -19.36 -2.31 -14.96
C GLY A 470 -19.84 -3.72 -14.58
N SER A 471 -20.17 -4.03 -13.33
CA SER A 471 -20.73 -5.36 -13.00
C SER A 471 -22.19 -5.29 -12.56
N LYS A 472 -23.10 -5.59 -13.45
CA LYS A 472 -24.45 -6.03 -13.06
C LYS A 472 -24.30 -7.42 -12.43
N ARG A 473 -24.40 -7.53 -11.10
CA ARG A 473 -24.62 -8.84 -10.45
C ARG A 473 -25.98 -9.34 -10.91
N GLY A 474 -25.98 -10.46 -11.64
CA GLY A 474 -27.20 -11.19 -11.90
C GLY A 474 -27.89 -11.60 -10.60
N PRO A 475 -29.20 -11.87 -10.61
CA PRO A 475 -29.93 -12.28 -9.44
C PRO A 475 -29.25 -13.50 -8.79
N TYR A 476 -29.04 -13.43 -7.47
CA TYR A 476 -28.48 -14.52 -6.68
C TYR A 476 -29.46 -15.71 -6.69
N ASN A 477 -29.13 -16.72 -7.46
CA ASN A 477 -29.96 -17.93 -7.58
C ASN A 477 -29.68 -18.84 -6.39
N ARG A 478 -30.52 -18.79 -5.34
CA ARG A 478 -30.48 -19.62 -4.13
C ARG A 478 -30.66 -21.13 -4.37
N ASN A 479 -30.99 -21.54 -5.60
CA ASN A 479 -31.37 -22.92 -5.92
C ASN A 479 -30.30 -23.77 -6.61
N LYS A 480 -29.01 -23.34 -6.63
CA LYS A 480 -27.93 -24.16 -7.25
C LYS A 480 -27.23 -25.15 -6.32
N ASP A 481 -27.53 -25.15 -5.02
CA ASP A 481 -26.88 -26.06 -4.06
C ASP A 481 -27.81 -27.14 -3.48
N LYS A 482 -28.85 -27.52 -4.24
CA LYS A 482 -29.64 -28.74 -3.91
C LYS A 482 -29.82 -29.57 -5.18
N GLY A 483 -28.92 -30.49 -5.41
CA GLY A 483 -29.12 -31.53 -6.40
C GLY A 483 -27.82 -32.01 -7.04
N GLY A 484 -27.38 -33.18 -6.65
CA GLY A 484 -26.37 -33.90 -7.42
C GLY A 484 -25.42 -34.78 -6.62
N THR A 485 -25.92 -35.54 -5.64
CA THR A 485 -25.40 -36.90 -5.48
C THR A 485 -26.14 -37.76 -6.51
N ASP A 486 -25.40 -38.30 -7.48
CA ASP A 486 -25.54 -39.68 -7.90
C ASP A 486 -24.54 -40.02 -9.00
N ASN A 487 -23.70 -40.97 -8.66
CA ASN A 487 -23.24 -42.18 -9.34
C ASN A 487 -22.84 -42.18 -10.83
N GLU A 488 -21.75 -42.89 -10.97
CA GLU A 488 -21.41 -43.88 -12.03
C GLU A 488 -20.51 -43.38 -13.19
N ARG A 489 -19.37 -43.84 -13.12
CA ARG A 489 -18.40 -44.74 -13.76
C ARG A 489 -17.06 -44.10 -14.02
#